data_675e3006b9e1a6c471aabdda884fdb05
#
_entry.id   675e3006b9e1a6c471aabdda884fdb05
#
_cell.length_a   1.000
_cell.length_b   1.000
_cell.length_c   1.000
_cell.angle_alpha   90.00
_cell.angle_beta   90.00
_cell.angle_gamma   90.00
#
_symmetry.space_group_name_H-M   'P 1'
#
loop_
_entity.id
_entity.type
_entity.pdbx_description
1 polymer ?
#
loop_
_entity_poly.entity_id
_entity_poly.type
_entity_poly.pdbx_seq_one_letter_code
_entity_poly.pdbx_strand_id
1 'polypeptide(L)'
;MEENKFYSYNHKDLPKGCQYCIKGQKMVIFLTGICPRKCYFCPLSDDKFQKDVIFANERPIISSKELIEEAELMDAKGAGITGGDPLAKLDRTLRYITTLKKHFGSHFHIHIYTTLRLTTEPVLQKLYKAGLDEIRFHPDLD
;
A
#
# COMPACT_ATOMS: atom_id res chain seq x y z
N MET A 1 26.67 -4.56 -4.80
CA MET A 1 25.64 -4.10 -3.83
C MET A 1 26.27 -2.94 -3.07
N GLU A 2 25.59 -1.78 -3.10
CA GLU A 2 26.12 -0.55 -2.54
C GLU A 2 25.30 -0.12 -1.34
N GLU A 3 25.97 0.30 -0.26
CA GLU A 3 25.30 0.90 0.89
C GLU A 3 24.99 2.37 0.57
N ASN A 4 23.77 2.77 0.85
CA ASN A 4 23.34 4.16 0.69
C ASN A 4 23.36 4.91 2.03
N LYS A 5 23.23 6.24 1.98
CA LYS A 5 23.25 7.12 3.17
C LYS A 5 22.14 6.85 4.22
N PHE A 6 21.22 5.94 3.94
CA PHE A 6 20.13 5.54 4.84
C PHE A 6 20.38 4.16 5.45
N TYR A 7 21.62 3.67 5.43
CA TYR A 7 22.03 2.35 5.96
C TYR A 7 21.27 1.18 5.31
N SER A 8 20.96 1.33 4.04
CA SER A 8 20.27 0.31 3.23
C SER A 8 21.13 -0.08 2.03
N TYR A 9 20.99 -1.31 1.57
CA TYR A 9 21.76 -1.85 0.45
C TYR A 9 20.88 -1.96 -0.79
N ASN A 10 21.39 -1.53 -1.92
CA ASN A 10 20.74 -1.69 -3.20
C ASN A 10 21.71 -2.14 -4.29
N HIS A 11 21.16 -2.77 -5.31
CA HIS A 11 21.87 -3.11 -6.54
C HIS A 11 21.19 -2.33 -7.67
N LYS A 12 21.91 -1.43 -8.31
CA LYS A 12 21.39 -0.44 -9.26
C LYS A 12 20.43 0.59 -8.60
N ASP A 13 19.75 1.37 -9.45
CA ASP A 13 18.85 2.40 -8.98
C ASP A 13 17.59 1.82 -8.32
N LEU A 14 17.18 2.44 -7.24
CA LEU A 14 15.93 2.09 -6.58
C LEU A 14 14.71 2.57 -7.38
N PRO A 15 13.65 1.76 -7.49
CA PRO A 15 12.37 2.23 -7.97
C PRO A 15 11.90 3.48 -7.22
N LYS A 16 11.17 4.35 -7.90
CA LYS A 16 10.72 5.65 -7.33
C LYS A 16 10.00 5.49 -5.98
N GLY A 17 9.15 4.49 -5.87
CA GLY A 17 8.47 4.18 -4.61
C GLY A 17 9.42 3.85 -3.46
N CYS A 18 10.48 3.09 -3.73
CA CYS A 18 11.51 2.75 -2.74
C CYS A 18 12.33 3.98 -2.34
N GLN A 19 12.64 4.87 -3.28
CA GLN A 19 13.34 6.12 -2.98
C GLN A 19 12.59 7.00 -1.98
N TYR A 20 11.26 7.03 -2.04
CA TYR A 20 10.44 7.71 -1.04
C TYR A 20 10.36 6.93 0.28
N CYS A 21 10.27 5.59 0.22
CA CYS A 21 10.21 4.76 1.43
C CYS A 21 11.43 4.94 2.34
N ILE A 22 12.65 4.88 1.77
CA ILE A 22 13.89 5.02 2.55
C ILE A 22 14.08 6.41 3.18
N LYS A 23 13.35 7.41 2.67
CA LYS A 23 13.33 8.78 3.21
C LYS A 23 12.20 9.01 4.21
N GLY A 24 11.40 7.98 4.53
CA GLY A 24 10.22 8.12 5.39
C GLY A 24 9.10 8.97 4.80
N GLN A 25 9.04 9.09 3.48
CA GLN A 25 8.11 9.98 2.77
C GLN A 25 6.87 9.25 2.22
N LYS A 26 6.66 7.99 2.60
CA LYS A 26 5.49 7.22 2.19
C LYS A 26 4.64 6.84 3.39
N MET A 27 3.37 7.23 3.34
CA MET A 27 2.37 6.77 4.30
C MET A 27 2.08 5.28 4.08
N VAL A 28 1.96 4.51 5.14
CA VAL A 28 1.53 3.12 5.09
C VAL A 28 0.03 3.05 5.36
N ILE A 29 -0.71 2.46 4.43
CA ILE A 29 -2.15 2.24 4.59
C ILE A 29 -2.38 0.74 4.78
N PHE A 30 -2.73 0.35 6.00
CA PHE A 30 -3.26 -0.97 6.28
C PHE A 30 -4.75 -0.96 5.96
N LEU A 31 -5.13 -1.48 4.80
CA LEU A 31 -6.46 -1.27 4.24
C LEU A 31 -7.52 -2.22 4.81
N THR A 32 -7.12 -3.44 5.16
CA THR A 32 -7.96 -4.47 5.76
C THR A 32 -7.09 -5.62 6.27
N GLY A 33 -7.52 -6.30 7.31
CA GLY A 33 -6.89 -7.55 7.77
C GLY A 33 -7.40 -8.80 7.04
N ILE A 34 -8.40 -8.64 6.18
CA ILE A 34 -8.98 -9.77 5.43
C ILE A 34 -8.01 -10.22 4.34
N CYS A 35 -7.78 -11.52 4.24
CA CYS A 35 -6.92 -12.12 3.24
C CYS A 35 -7.47 -13.49 2.82
N PRO A 36 -7.45 -13.85 1.53
CA PRO A 36 -7.84 -15.18 1.05
C PRO A 36 -6.78 -16.26 1.37
N ARG A 37 -5.63 -15.85 1.92
CA ARG A 37 -4.51 -16.73 2.27
C ARG A 37 -4.30 -16.79 3.77
N LYS A 38 -3.69 -17.91 4.20
CA LYS A 38 -3.19 -18.10 5.56
C LYS A 38 -1.73 -18.56 5.48
N CYS A 39 -0.84 -17.59 5.26
CA CYS A 39 0.59 -17.86 5.17
C CYS A 39 1.18 -18.15 6.55
N TYR A 40 2.03 -19.17 6.66
CA TYR A 40 2.72 -19.51 7.92
C TYR A 40 3.66 -18.39 8.41
N PHE A 41 4.14 -17.56 7.49
CA PHE A 41 5.02 -16.41 7.75
C PHE A 41 4.25 -15.07 7.85
N CYS A 42 2.92 -15.10 7.99
CA CYS A 42 2.11 -13.88 8.02
C CYS A 42 2.49 -13.01 9.21
N PRO A 43 2.92 -11.75 9.00
CA PRO A 43 3.37 -10.87 10.07
C PRO A 43 2.24 -10.17 10.81
N LEU A 44 0.98 -10.41 10.41
CA LEU A 44 -0.16 -9.74 11.01
C LEU A 44 -0.41 -10.23 12.44
N SER A 45 -0.63 -9.28 13.35
CA SER A 45 -1.07 -9.59 14.70
C SER A 45 -2.49 -10.17 14.72
N ASP A 46 -2.82 -10.91 15.77
CA ASP A 46 -4.16 -11.47 15.98
C ASP A 46 -5.26 -10.39 16.01
N ASP A 47 -4.90 -9.18 16.42
CA ASP A 47 -5.81 -8.03 16.43
C ASP A 47 -6.17 -7.50 15.04
N LYS A 48 -5.33 -7.77 14.05
CA LYS A 48 -5.51 -7.33 12.66
C LYS A 48 -5.89 -8.47 11.71
N PHE A 49 -5.42 -9.70 11.97
CA PHE A 49 -5.62 -10.83 11.08
C PHE A 49 -7.11 -11.19 10.94
N GLN A 50 -7.60 -11.28 9.70
CA GLN A 50 -8.98 -11.54 9.32
C GLN A 50 -10.03 -10.57 9.92
N LYS A 51 -9.60 -9.39 10.35
CA LYS A 51 -10.49 -8.33 10.80
C LYS A 51 -10.52 -7.18 9.80
N ASP A 52 -11.71 -6.63 9.55
CA ASP A 52 -11.87 -5.50 8.65
C ASP A 52 -11.61 -4.17 9.37
N VAL A 53 -10.34 -3.93 9.65
CA VAL A 53 -9.83 -2.72 10.31
C VAL A 53 -8.90 -1.95 9.37
N ILE A 54 -8.85 -0.63 9.52
CA ILE A 54 -8.09 0.26 8.65
C ILE A 54 -7.17 1.13 9.50
N PHE A 55 -5.91 1.25 9.07
CA PHE A 55 -4.93 2.14 9.70
C PHE A 55 -4.21 2.97 8.63
N ALA A 56 -3.99 4.24 8.92
CA ALA A 56 -3.02 5.08 8.22
C ALA A 56 -1.81 5.25 9.15
N ASN A 57 -0.66 4.76 8.75
CA ASN A 57 0.46 4.46 9.64
C ASN A 57 -0.04 3.60 10.82
N GLU A 58 0.06 4.04 12.06
CA GLU A 58 -0.49 3.32 13.23
C GLU A 58 -1.80 3.92 13.76
N ARG A 59 -2.34 4.94 13.08
CA ARG A 59 -3.59 5.59 13.44
C ARG A 59 -4.78 4.82 12.87
N PRO A 60 -5.72 4.32 13.69
CA PRO A 60 -6.99 3.80 13.18
C PRO A 60 -7.77 4.89 12.45
N ILE A 61 -8.32 4.58 11.30
CA ILE A 61 -9.12 5.51 10.51
C ILE A 61 -10.45 4.87 10.07
N ILE A 62 -11.47 5.69 9.89
CA ILE A 62 -12.80 5.28 9.40
C ILE A 62 -13.23 6.03 8.15
N SER A 63 -12.53 7.09 7.78
CA SER A 63 -12.90 7.95 6.67
C SER A 63 -11.72 8.33 5.78
N SER A 64 -12.02 8.69 4.54
CA SER A 64 -11.03 9.24 3.61
C SER A 64 -10.48 10.60 4.06
N LYS A 65 -11.21 11.34 4.88
CA LYS A 65 -10.73 12.61 5.46
C LYS A 65 -9.55 12.37 6.39
N GLU A 66 -9.67 11.42 7.31
CA GLU A 66 -8.58 11.05 8.22
C GLU A 66 -7.36 10.50 7.49
N LEU A 67 -7.58 9.80 6.36
CA LEU A 67 -6.50 9.35 5.48
C LEU A 67 -5.71 10.53 4.91
N ILE A 68 -6.40 11.56 4.44
CA ILE A 68 -5.77 12.78 3.91
C ILE A 68 -5.05 13.54 5.01
N GLU A 69 -5.69 13.73 6.17
CA GLU A 69 -5.07 14.40 7.33
C GLU A 69 -3.75 13.74 7.74
N GLU A 70 -3.72 12.40 7.81
CA GLU A 70 -2.50 11.67 8.17
C GLU A 70 -1.39 11.86 7.12
N ALA A 71 -1.75 11.84 5.83
CA ALA A 71 -0.79 12.10 4.75
C ALA A 71 -0.22 13.53 4.79
N GLU A 72 -1.05 14.53 5.12
CA GLU A 72 -0.63 15.91 5.26
C GLU A 72 0.28 16.11 6.47
N LEU A 73 -0.07 15.52 7.62
CA LEU A 73 0.71 15.62 8.85
C LEU A 73 2.15 15.12 8.69
N MET A 74 2.37 14.09 7.89
CA MET A 74 3.72 13.56 7.62
C MET A 74 4.39 14.13 6.37
N ASP A 75 3.78 15.09 5.66
CA ASP A 75 4.23 15.59 4.35
C ASP A 75 4.52 14.45 3.36
N ALA A 76 3.58 13.52 3.25
CA ALA A 76 3.75 12.33 2.41
C ALA A 76 3.92 12.68 0.93
N LYS A 77 4.85 12.01 0.27
CA LYS A 77 5.07 12.07 -1.19
C LYS A 77 4.44 10.89 -1.91
N GLY A 78 3.83 10.01 -1.16
CA GLY A 78 3.14 8.84 -1.68
C GLY A 78 2.61 7.95 -0.56
N ALA A 79 1.99 6.83 -0.96
CA ALA A 79 1.46 5.83 -0.06
C ALA A 79 1.80 4.41 -0.51
N GLY A 80 1.93 3.51 0.45
CA GLY A 80 1.99 2.07 0.24
C GLY A 80 0.75 1.42 0.84
N ILE A 81 -0.05 0.76 0.01
CA ILE A 81 -1.26 0.07 0.45
C ILE A 81 -0.90 -1.39 0.75
N THR A 82 -1.18 -1.80 1.96
CA THR A 82 -0.91 -3.13 2.50
C THR A 82 -2.10 -3.64 3.30
N GLY A 83 -1.94 -4.76 3.98
CA GLY A 83 -2.96 -5.34 4.84
C GLY A 83 -2.85 -6.86 4.89
N GLY A 84 -3.98 -7.54 4.95
CA GLY A 84 -4.14 -8.91 4.53
C GLY A 84 -3.94 -8.96 3.01
N ASP A 85 -5.02 -8.84 2.25
CA ASP A 85 -4.91 -8.54 0.82
C ASP A 85 -5.84 -7.36 0.49
N PRO A 86 -5.31 -6.19 0.11
CA PRO A 86 -6.12 -5.02 -0.23
C PRO A 86 -7.15 -5.27 -1.33
N LEU A 87 -6.91 -6.22 -2.23
CA LEU A 87 -7.85 -6.57 -3.30
C LEU A 87 -9.07 -7.35 -2.77
N ALA A 88 -9.04 -7.87 -1.54
CA ALA A 88 -10.22 -8.41 -0.87
C ALA A 88 -11.27 -7.31 -0.59
N LYS A 89 -10.85 -6.05 -0.57
CA LYS A 89 -11.71 -4.85 -0.45
C LYS A 89 -11.44 -3.90 -1.63
N LEU A 90 -11.61 -4.39 -2.85
CA LEU A 90 -11.26 -3.68 -4.08
C LEU A 90 -11.89 -2.28 -4.16
N ASP A 91 -13.18 -2.14 -3.85
CA ASP A 91 -13.87 -0.85 -3.93
C ASP A 91 -13.26 0.19 -2.99
N ARG A 92 -12.85 -0.23 -1.79
CA ARG A 92 -12.13 0.62 -0.84
C ARG A 92 -10.76 1.00 -1.37
N THR A 93 -10.03 0.04 -1.92
CA THR A 93 -8.71 0.26 -2.54
C THR A 93 -8.80 1.30 -3.65
N LEU A 94 -9.73 1.14 -4.58
CA LEU A 94 -9.94 2.07 -5.69
C LEU A 94 -10.32 3.47 -5.19
N ARG A 95 -11.22 3.54 -4.22
CA ARG A 95 -11.64 4.81 -3.61
C ARG A 95 -10.47 5.54 -2.96
N TYR A 96 -9.61 4.85 -2.21
CA TYR A 96 -8.47 5.47 -1.54
C TYR A 96 -7.41 5.94 -2.53
N ILE A 97 -7.10 5.14 -3.56
CA ILE A 97 -6.20 5.57 -4.64
C ILE A 97 -6.73 6.83 -5.32
N THR A 98 -7.98 6.81 -5.73
CA THR A 98 -8.63 7.96 -6.42
C THR A 98 -8.64 9.20 -5.53
N THR A 99 -8.98 9.05 -4.25
CA THR A 99 -9.03 10.17 -3.29
C THR A 99 -7.65 10.80 -3.12
N LEU A 100 -6.61 9.98 -2.91
CA LEU A 100 -5.24 10.47 -2.74
C LEU A 100 -4.71 11.14 -4.01
N LYS A 101 -4.94 10.55 -5.18
CA LYS A 101 -4.55 11.14 -6.47
C LYS A 101 -5.27 12.45 -6.75
N LYS A 102 -6.56 12.53 -6.42
CA LYS A 102 -7.35 13.76 -6.60
C LYS A 102 -6.86 14.89 -5.68
N HIS A 103 -6.49 14.57 -4.45
CA HIS A 103 -6.07 15.56 -3.45
C HIS A 103 -4.61 16.02 -3.65
N PHE A 104 -3.69 15.09 -3.85
CA PHE A 104 -2.25 15.39 -3.93
C PHE A 104 -1.70 15.51 -5.36
N GLY A 105 -2.47 15.11 -6.37
CA GLY A 105 -2.04 15.12 -7.76
C GLY A 105 -1.45 13.80 -8.26
N SER A 106 -1.20 13.72 -9.56
CA SER A 106 -0.71 12.51 -10.23
C SER A 106 0.69 12.08 -9.80
N HIS A 107 1.50 13.00 -9.29
CA HIS A 107 2.87 12.75 -8.82
C HIS A 107 2.92 12.04 -7.46
N PHE A 108 1.82 12.01 -6.69
CA PHE A 108 1.74 11.27 -5.44
C PHE A 108 1.82 9.77 -5.72
N HIS A 109 2.97 9.16 -5.39
CA HIS A 109 3.28 7.80 -5.81
C HIS A 109 2.57 6.76 -4.93
N ILE A 110 1.71 5.92 -5.52
CA ILE A 110 0.98 4.87 -4.81
C ILE A 110 1.41 3.50 -5.30
N HIS A 111 1.83 2.63 -4.37
CA HIS A 111 2.03 1.22 -4.63
C HIS A 111 1.13 0.35 -3.76
N ILE A 112 0.88 -0.87 -4.21
CA ILE A 112 0.08 -1.86 -3.50
C ILE A 112 0.85 -3.17 -3.33
N TYR A 113 0.71 -3.81 -2.17
CA TYR A 113 1.11 -5.19 -1.94
C TYR A 113 -0.10 -6.10 -2.06
N THR A 114 -0.03 -7.12 -2.88
CA THR A 114 -1.12 -8.08 -3.08
C THR A 114 -0.60 -9.46 -3.44
N THR A 115 -1.47 -10.45 -3.36
CA THR A 115 -1.22 -11.80 -3.86
C THR A 115 -1.70 -11.94 -5.31
N LEU A 116 -1.30 -13.00 -6.00
CA LEU A 116 -1.79 -13.28 -7.34
C LEU A 116 -3.24 -13.76 -7.37
N ARG A 117 -3.79 -14.21 -6.24
CA ARG A 117 -5.11 -14.89 -6.19
C ARG A 117 -6.28 -14.01 -6.58
N LEU A 118 -6.24 -12.72 -6.25
CA LEU A 118 -7.30 -11.75 -6.57
C LEU A 118 -6.94 -10.85 -7.74
N THR A 119 -5.80 -11.08 -8.36
CA THR A 119 -5.29 -10.27 -9.46
C THR A 119 -5.77 -10.82 -10.81
N THR A 120 -6.80 -10.20 -11.35
CA THR A 120 -7.33 -10.50 -12.69
C THR A 120 -7.13 -9.32 -13.62
N GLU A 121 -7.21 -9.53 -14.92
CA GLU A 121 -7.07 -8.44 -15.89
C GLU A 121 -8.07 -7.29 -15.64
N PRO A 122 -9.38 -7.53 -15.40
CA PRO A 122 -10.31 -6.44 -15.06
C PRO A 122 -9.92 -5.68 -13.81
N VAL A 123 -9.39 -6.36 -12.79
CA VAL A 123 -8.91 -5.72 -11.55
C VAL A 123 -7.70 -4.83 -11.83
N LEU A 124 -6.73 -5.33 -12.60
CA LEU A 124 -5.56 -4.54 -13.01
C LEU A 124 -5.95 -3.29 -13.80
N GLN A 125 -6.89 -3.41 -14.72
CA GLN A 125 -7.40 -2.25 -15.46
C GLN A 125 -8.08 -1.21 -14.57
N LYS A 126 -8.85 -1.64 -13.57
CA LYS A 126 -9.46 -0.73 -12.59
C LYS A 126 -8.41 -0.02 -11.74
N LEU A 127 -7.41 -0.72 -11.28
CA LEU A 127 -6.29 -0.15 -10.51
C LEU A 127 -5.51 0.88 -11.33
N TYR A 128 -5.19 0.56 -12.58
CA TYR A 128 -4.54 1.48 -13.51
C TYR A 128 -5.37 2.76 -13.73
N LYS A 129 -6.67 2.62 -14.02
CA LYS A 129 -7.58 3.76 -14.20
C LYS A 129 -7.73 4.62 -12.94
N ALA A 130 -7.63 4.02 -11.76
CA ALA A 130 -7.66 4.75 -10.49
C ALA A 130 -6.36 5.55 -10.23
N GLY A 131 -5.29 5.26 -10.98
CA GLY A 131 -4.00 5.95 -10.90
C GLY A 131 -2.93 5.22 -10.08
N LEU A 132 -3.06 3.91 -9.88
CA LEU A 132 -2.02 3.12 -9.23
C LEU A 132 -0.72 3.15 -10.04
N ASP A 133 0.42 3.38 -9.37
CA ASP A 133 1.72 3.50 -10.03
C ASP A 133 2.51 2.18 -10.04
N GLU A 134 2.37 1.35 -9.00
CA GLU A 134 3.22 0.16 -8.84
C GLU A 134 2.48 -0.96 -8.10
N ILE A 135 2.65 -2.20 -8.54
CA ILE A 135 2.17 -3.40 -7.86
C ILE A 135 3.37 -4.23 -7.41
N ARG A 136 3.33 -4.67 -6.16
CA ARG A 136 4.30 -5.58 -5.56
C ARG A 136 3.60 -6.88 -5.20
N PHE A 137 3.95 -7.94 -5.91
CA PHE A 137 3.36 -9.24 -5.68
C PHE A 137 4.06 -10.01 -4.57
N HIS A 138 3.26 -10.60 -3.71
CA HIS A 138 3.68 -11.67 -2.81
C HIS A 138 3.50 -13.00 -3.56
N PRO A 139 4.57 -13.66 -4.01
CA PRO A 139 4.44 -14.93 -4.72
C PRO A 139 3.85 -16.00 -3.79
N ASP A 140 3.08 -16.90 -4.39
CA ASP A 140 2.71 -18.15 -3.75
C ASP A 140 3.94 -19.06 -3.80
N LEU A 141 4.40 -19.48 -2.64
CA LEU A 141 5.51 -20.41 -2.48
C LEU A 141 5.04 -21.86 -2.23
N ASP A 142 3.75 -22.09 -2.43
CA ASP A 142 3.12 -23.41 -2.25
C ASP A 142 3.21 -24.26 -3.52
#